data_bc64fc129f18800bfc0011d2c2ea5ba9
#
_entry.id   bc64fc129f18800bfc0011d2c2ea5ba9
#
_cell.length_a   1.000
_cell.length_b   1.000
_cell.length_c   1.000
_cell.angle_alpha   90.00
_cell.angle_beta   90.00
_cell.angle_gamma   90.00
#
_symmetry.space_group_name_H-M   'P 1'
#
loop_
_entity.id
_entity.type
_entity.pdbx_description
1 polymer ?
#
loop_
_entity_poly.entity_id
_entity_poly.type
_entity_poly.pdbx_seq_one_letter_code
_entity_poly.pdbx_strand_id
1 'polypeptide(L)'
;LIAYYCQKATNEEITIFSSDKDLTQLISDRVTIYSPNLKQYFKQGDMITINKVQIPHYNVSLCKILTGDSSDNISGIEGLGEKTLVKLFPDMLVKPCTINEIRVNAGILTQVKKSKVLENILTGKSKNGILGEEFYVTNEKIVNLSNPLITDDGKELVDQIITDTIDPTDRGYKNLMRLMMEDGLFKYLPKNDEAWVNFLRPFMKLTRKEKRNTNKN
;
A
#
# COMPACT_ATOMS: atom_id res chain seq x y z
N LEU A 1 3.81 -2.99 -9.04
CA LEU A 1 3.07 -2.36 -10.15
C LEU A 1 2.22 -1.19 -9.66
N ILE A 2 1.29 -1.37 -8.70
CA ILE A 2 0.38 -0.31 -8.21
C ILE A 2 1.16 0.95 -7.79
N ALA A 3 2.23 0.80 -7.02
CA ALA A 3 3.05 1.92 -6.57
C ALA A 3 3.66 2.69 -7.75
N TYR A 4 4.20 1.98 -8.73
CA TYR A 4 4.76 2.59 -9.94
C TYR A 4 3.70 3.32 -10.76
N TYR A 5 2.52 2.72 -10.93
CA TYR A 5 1.38 3.39 -11.57
C TYR A 5 1.02 4.70 -10.87
N CYS A 6 0.88 4.69 -9.55
CA CYS A 6 0.59 5.90 -8.77
C CYS A 6 1.64 7.01 -8.94
N GLN A 7 2.90 6.65 -9.16
CA GLN A 7 3.99 7.59 -9.41
C GLN A 7 3.93 8.19 -10.81
N LYS A 8 3.53 7.40 -11.81
CA LYS A 8 3.49 7.80 -13.22
C LYS A 8 2.23 8.57 -13.60
N ALA A 9 1.08 8.14 -13.15
CA ALA A 9 -0.22 8.75 -13.44
C ALA A 9 -0.43 10.05 -12.63
N THR A 10 0.37 11.08 -12.91
CA THR A 10 0.43 12.33 -12.12
C THR A 10 -0.80 13.22 -12.29
N ASN A 11 -1.57 13.07 -13.36
CA ASN A 11 -2.74 13.89 -13.68
C ASN A 11 -4.07 13.25 -13.28
N GLU A 12 -4.03 12.12 -12.56
CA GLU A 12 -5.20 11.35 -12.21
C GLU A 12 -5.45 11.34 -10.70
N GLU A 13 -6.72 11.39 -10.31
CA GLU A 13 -7.15 11.00 -8.97
C GLU A 13 -7.31 9.48 -8.92
N ILE A 14 -6.57 8.84 -8.01
CA ILE A 14 -6.49 7.39 -7.93
C ILE A 14 -7.18 6.91 -6.66
N THR A 15 -8.08 5.94 -6.81
CA THR A 15 -8.62 5.18 -5.68
C THR A 15 -8.15 3.73 -5.76
N ILE A 16 -7.31 3.31 -4.82
CA ILE A 16 -6.87 1.93 -4.69
C ILE A 16 -7.93 1.15 -3.89
N PHE A 17 -8.50 0.12 -4.47
CA PHE A 17 -9.46 -0.76 -3.81
C PHE A 17 -8.73 -1.97 -3.22
N SER A 18 -8.34 -1.87 -1.95
CA SER A 18 -7.57 -2.92 -1.28
C SER A 18 -7.72 -2.88 0.24
N SER A 19 -7.63 -4.05 0.88
CA SER A 19 -7.50 -4.18 2.34
C SER A 19 -6.06 -4.34 2.81
N ASP A 20 -5.11 -4.33 1.87
CA ASP A 20 -3.69 -4.39 2.15
C ASP A 20 -3.21 -3.05 2.74
N LYS A 21 -2.70 -3.10 3.97
CA LYS A 21 -2.22 -1.91 4.69
C LYS A 21 -0.92 -1.36 4.12
N ASP A 22 -0.15 -2.16 3.40
CA ASP A 22 1.10 -1.69 2.81
C ASP A 22 0.85 -0.62 1.76
N LEU A 23 -0.25 -0.73 1.03
CA LEU A 23 -0.63 0.27 0.05
C LEU A 23 -0.98 1.64 0.67
N THR A 24 -1.22 1.71 2.01
CA THR A 24 -1.48 2.99 2.68
C THR A 24 -0.28 3.96 2.65
N GLN A 25 0.92 3.45 2.36
CA GLN A 25 2.11 4.25 2.08
C GLN A 25 1.96 5.15 0.85
N LEU A 26 1.06 4.76 -0.09
CA LEU A 26 0.85 5.46 -1.36
C LEU A 26 -0.14 6.62 -1.24
N ILE A 27 -0.77 6.78 -0.09
CA ILE A 27 -1.74 7.85 0.14
C ILE A 27 -1.08 9.22 -0.04
N SER A 28 -1.73 10.06 -0.83
CA SER A 28 -1.30 11.42 -1.12
C SER A 28 -2.52 12.34 -1.32
N ASP A 29 -2.31 13.55 -1.79
CA ASP A 29 -3.36 14.46 -2.24
C ASP A 29 -4.22 13.87 -3.38
N ARG A 30 -3.64 12.98 -4.21
CA ARG A 30 -4.27 12.36 -5.37
C ARG A 30 -4.65 10.88 -5.18
N VAL A 31 -4.02 10.21 -4.22
CA VAL A 31 -4.18 8.77 -4.02
C VAL A 31 -4.94 8.51 -2.72
N THR A 32 -6.08 7.86 -2.84
CA THR A 32 -6.89 7.39 -1.71
C THR A 32 -6.98 5.87 -1.74
N ILE A 33 -7.26 5.26 -0.58
CA ILE A 33 -7.47 3.81 -0.49
C ILE A 33 -8.87 3.55 0.04
N TYR A 34 -9.61 2.70 -0.65
CA TYR A 34 -10.85 2.14 -0.12
C TYR A 34 -10.61 0.73 0.38
N SER A 35 -10.81 0.51 1.67
CA SER A 35 -10.74 -0.82 2.28
C SER A 35 -12.11 -1.50 2.24
N PRO A 36 -12.33 -2.56 1.45
CA PRO A 36 -13.60 -3.27 1.40
C PRO A 36 -13.92 -3.99 2.70
N ASN A 37 -12.91 -4.45 3.44
CA ASN A 37 -13.11 -5.13 4.73
C ASN A 37 -13.61 -4.17 5.82
N LEU A 38 -13.09 -2.94 5.85
CA LEU A 38 -13.46 -1.91 6.81
C LEU A 38 -14.59 -1.01 6.30
N LYS A 39 -14.93 -1.10 5.00
CA LYS A 39 -15.92 -0.27 4.30
C LYS A 39 -15.66 1.23 4.47
N GLN A 40 -14.40 1.63 4.45
CA GLN A 40 -13.99 3.03 4.63
C GLN A 40 -12.87 3.45 3.68
N TYR A 41 -12.78 4.75 3.45
CA TYR A 41 -11.67 5.37 2.75
C TYR A 41 -10.57 5.77 3.73
N PHE A 42 -9.33 5.64 3.28
CA PHE A 42 -8.15 6.24 3.90
C PHE A 42 -7.60 7.32 2.99
N LYS A 43 -7.33 8.49 3.56
CA LYS A 43 -6.88 9.70 2.88
C LYS A 43 -5.66 10.29 3.56
N GLN A 44 -5.10 11.31 2.97
CA GLN A 44 -4.00 12.06 3.56
C GLN A 44 -4.34 12.55 4.96
N GLY A 45 -3.42 12.32 5.90
CA GLY A 45 -3.59 12.64 7.31
C GLY A 45 -4.23 11.54 8.16
N ASP A 46 -4.79 10.48 7.55
CA ASP A 46 -5.41 9.40 8.31
C ASP A 46 -4.38 8.53 9.04
N MET A 47 -4.85 8.01 10.19
CA MET A 47 -4.11 7.05 11.01
C MET A 47 -4.45 5.63 10.60
N ILE A 48 -3.43 4.80 10.46
CA ILE A 48 -3.53 3.39 10.08
C ILE A 48 -3.29 2.53 11.31
N THR A 49 -4.17 1.57 11.57
CA THR A 49 -4.01 0.64 12.70
C THR A 49 -3.08 -0.51 12.33
N ILE A 50 -1.89 -0.55 12.93
CA ILE A 50 -0.91 -1.65 12.84
C ILE A 50 -0.79 -2.28 14.21
N ASN A 51 -1.12 -3.57 14.36
CA ASN A 51 -1.04 -4.30 15.62
C ASN A 51 -1.63 -3.54 16.83
N LYS A 52 -2.81 -2.93 16.66
CA LYS A 52 -3.53 -2.13 17.67
C LYS A 52 -2.85 -0.80 18.02
N VAL A 53 -1.89 -0.34 17.22
CA VAL A 53 -1.25 0.98 17.35
C VAL A 53 -1.65 1.82 16.14
N GLN A 54 -1.98 3.08 16.40
CA GLN A 54 -2.32 4.06 15.36
C GLN A 54 -1.03 4.70 14.84
N ILE A 55 -0.75 4.54 13.55
CA ILE A 55 0.42 5.10 12.86
C ILE A 55 -0.07 5.98 11.71
N PRO A 56 0.39 7.21 11.54
CA PRO A 56 0.07 8.02 10.37
C PRO A 56 0.51 7.30 9.09
N HIS A 57 -0.31 7.40 8.03
CA HIS A 57 -0.06 6.70 6.77
C HIS A 57 1.38 6.88 6.26
N TYR A 58 1.95 8.08 6.40
CA TYR A 58 3.30 8.42 5.92
C TYR A 58 4.43 7.74 6.71
N ASN A 59 4.18 7.18 7.90
CA ASN A 59 5.15 6.45 8.72
C ASN A 59 4.87 4.94 8.79
N VAL A 60 3.91 4.42 8.02
CA VAL A 60 3.60 2.98 7.96
C VAL A 60 4.81 2.19 7.48
N SER A 61 5.48 2.64 6.42
CA SER A 61 6.70 2.03 5.90
C SER A 61 7.78 1.97 6.98
N LEU A 62 8.10 3.11 7.59
CA LEU A 62 9.12 3.20 8.65
C LEU A 62 8.79 2.27 9.83
N CYS A 63 7.52 2.24 10.25
CA CYS A 63 7.08 1.34 11.31
C CYS A 63 7.38 -0.13 10.94
N LYS A 64 6.98 -0.59 9.75
CA LYS A 64 7.21 -1.97 9.30
C LYS A 64 8.69 -2.30 9.10
N ILE A 65 9.49 -1.37 8.57
CA ILE A 65 10.94 -1.55 8.46
C ILE A 65 11.56 -1.86 9.82
N LEU A 66 11.16 -1.12 10.86
CA LEU A 66 11.74 -1.23 12.19
C LEU A 66 11.18 -2.38 13.02
N THR A 67 9.86 -2.59 12.99
CA THR A 67 9.20 -3.62 13.83
C THR A 67 9.06 -4.97 13.14
N GLY A 68 9.23 -5.00 11.81
CA GLY A 68 8.99 -6.15 10.95
C GLY A 68 7.52 -6.31 10.61
N ASP A 69 7.24 -7.31 9.77
CA ASP A 69 5.90 -7.76 9.42
C ASP A 69 5.87 -9.29 9.37
N SER A 70 5.17 -9.90 10.31
CA SER A 70 5.09 -11.36 10.40
C SER A 70 4.24 -11.98 9.28
N SER A 71 3.32 -11.23 8.67
CA SER A 71 2.52 -11.71 7.54
C SER A 71 3.36 -11.93 6.29
N ASP A 72 4.39 -11.12 6.12
CA ASP A 72 5.31 -11.16 4.97
C ASP A 72 6.68 -11.76 5.32
N ASN A 73 6.79 -12.35 6.51
CA ASN A 73 8.05 -12.93 7.01
C ASN A 73 9.22 -11.92 7.07
N ILE A 74 8.90 -10.65 7.30
CA ILE A 74 9.89 -9.57 7.47
C ILE A 74 10.26 -9.47 8.93
N SER A 75 11.56 -9.66 9.23
CA SER A 75 12.07 -9.56 10.59
C SER A 75 12.31 -8.11 10.99
N GLY A 76 11.85 -7.73 12.17
CA GLY A 76 12.12 -6.41 12.76
C GLY A 76 13.28 -6.43 13.74
N ILE A 77 13.59 -5.27 14.33
CA ILE A 77 14.61 -5.10 15.36
C ILE A 77 14.23 -5.92 16.61
N GLU A 78 15.21 -6.59 17.19
CA GLU A 78 15.01 -7.46 18.38
C GLU A 78 14.49 -6.64 19.57
N GLY A 79 13.33 -7.05 20.10
CA GLY A 79 12.66 -6.43 21.24
C GLY A 79 11.88 -5.14 20.91
N LEU A 80 11.87 -4.69 19.65
CA LEU A 80 11.11 -3.52 19.22
C LEU A 80 9.77 -3.96 18.63
N GLY A 81 8.69 -3.51 19.21
CA GLY A 81 7.34 -3.59 18.67
C GLY A 81 6.74 -2.19 18.53
N GLU A 82 5.60 -2.08 17.83
CA GLU A 82 4.97 -0.82 17.46
C GLU A 82 4.67 0.08 18.67
N LYS A 83 4.18 -0.49 19.78
CA LYS A 83 3.92 0.26 21.02
C LYS A 83 5.19 0.86 21.62
N THR A 84 6.29 0.10 21.57
CA THR A 84 7.58 0.56 22.07
C THR A 84 8.15 1.62 21.14
N LEU A 85 8.01 1.45 19.84
CA LEU A 85 8.46 2.38 18.82
C LEU A 85 7.83 3.77 19.02
N VAL A 86 6.49 3.86 19.06
CA VAL A 86 5.81 5.16 19.24
C VAL A 86 6.03 5.77 20.60
N LYS A 87 6.26 4.96 21.65
CA LYS A 87 6.61 5.45 22.98
C LYS A 87 8.01 6.05 23.05
N LEU A 88 8.97 5.49 22.34
CA LEU A 88 10.34 5.98 22.27
C LEU A 88 10.47 7.18 21.33
N PHE A 89 9.70 7.19 20.22
CA PHE A 89 9.77 8.18 19.17
C PHE A 89 8.39 8.79 18.85
N PRO A 90 7.81 9.57 19.77
CA PRO A 90 6.44 10.11 19.62
C PRO A 90 6.31 11.06 18.41
N ASP A 91 7.38 11.65 17.93
CA ASP A 91 7.40 12.49 16.74
C ASP A 91 6.86 11.77 15.50
N MET A 92 6.98 10.43 15.46
CA MET A 92 6.38 9.62 14.39
C MET A 92 4.86 9.74 14.27
N LEU A 93 4.18 10.21 15.31
CA LEU A 93 2.73 10.38 15.29
C LEU A 93 2.28 11.72 14.71
N VAL A 94 3.19 12.67 14.54
CA VAL A 94 2.86 14.06 14.16
C VAL A 94 3.58 14.55 12.91
N LYS A 95 4.66 13.89 12.50
CA LYS A 95 5.43 14.24 11.29
C LYS A 95 6.01 13.01 10.60
N PRO A 96 6.32 13.09 9.30
CA PRO A 96 7.14 12.07 8.63
C PRO A 96 8.50 11.95 9.32
N CYS A 97 8.97 10.72 9.49
CA CYS A 97 10.29 10.41 10.06
C CYS A 97 11.07 9.48 9.13
N THR A 98 12.39 9.54 9.24
CA THR A 98 13.32 8.68 8.50
C THR A 98 14.01 7.68 9.42
N ILE A 99 14.58 6.60 8.85
CA ILE A 99 15.40 5.62 9.59
C ILE A 99 16.56 6.34 10.30
N ASN A 100 17.20 7.29 9.61
CA ASN A 100 18.33 8.02 10.17
C ASN A 100 17.92 8.87 11.38
N GLU A 101 16.78 9.58 11.31
CA GLU A 101 16.26 10.35 12.48
C GLU A 101 15.98 9.46 13.67
N ILE A 102 15.39 8.27 13.45
CA ILE A 102 15.16 7.30 14.52
C ILE A 102 16.48 6.84 15.15
N ARG A 103 17.49 6.54 14.33
CA ARG A 103 18.82 6.12 14.81
C ARG A 103 19.54 7.23 15.57
N VAL A 104 19.53 8.46 15.09
CA VAL A 104 20.10 9.62 15.78
C VAL A 104 19.40 9.83 17.14
N ASN A 105 18.07 9.82 17.16
CA ASN A 105 17.30 9.97 18.39
C ASN A 105 17.53 8.81 19.36
N ALA A 106 17.69 7.59 18.87
CA ALA A 106 18.07 6.44 19.69
C ALA A 106 19.44 6.66 20.35
N GLY A 107 20.42 7.20 19.62
CA GLY A 107 21.74 7.56 20.14
C GLY A 107 21.67 8.61 21.26
N ILE A 108 20.83 9.62 21.11
CA ILE A 108 20.60 10.63 22.15
C ILE A 108 19.96 9.98 23.39
N LEU A 109 18.94 9.15 23.19
CA LEU A 109 18.23 8.49 24.29
C LEU A 109 19.12 7.50 25.06
N THR A 110 20.09 6.85 24.42
CA THR A 110 21.04 5.95 25.13
C THR A 110 21.92 6.66 26.12
N GLN A 111 22.18 7.96 25.94
CA GLN A 111 22.97 8.76 26.88
C GLN A 111 22.22 9.00 28.20
N VAL A 112 20.89 8.96 28.18
CA VAL A 112 20.03 9.23 29.33
C VAL A 112 19.49 7.93 29.95
N LYS A 113 19.25 6.91 29.11
CA LYS A 113 18.60 5.66 29.51
C LYS A 113 19.30 4.45 28.91
N LYS A 114 19.79 3.55 29.78
CA LYS A 114 20.25 2.22 29.35
C LYS A 114 19.06 1.39 28.89
N SER A 115 19.06 0.98 27.61
CA SER A 115 17.98 0.18 27.01
C SER A 115 18.54 -0.68 25.88
N LYS A 116 18.40 -2.00 26.05
CA LYS A 116 18.84 -2.95 25.03
C LYS A 116 18.13 -2.72 23.68
N VAL A 117 16.88 -2.27 23.69
CA VAL A 117 16.14 -1.95 22.47
C VAL A 117 16.78 -0.77 21.72
N LEU A 118 17.21 0.29 22.44
CA LEU A 118 17.91 1.42 21.81
C LEU A 118 19.26 0.99 21.23
N GLU A 119 20.00 0.14 21.93
CA GLU A 119 21.25 -0.45 21.42
C GLU A 119 20.99 -1.29 20.18
N ASN A 120 19.93 -2.11 20.17
CA ASN A 120 19.54 -2.91 19.01
C ASN A 120 19.12 -2.03 17.81
N ILE A 121 18.48 -0.89 18.05
CA ILE A 121 18.19 0.11 17.00
C ILE A 121 19.50 0.67 16.44
N LEU A 122 20.46 1.04 17.26
CA LEU A 122 21.74 1.61 16.80
C LEU A 122 22.56 0.60 16.01
N THR A 123 22.60 -0.64 16.47
CA THR A 123 23.38 -1.72 15.85
C THR A 123 22.66 -2.44 14.71
N GLY A 124 21.39 -2.12 14.46
CA GLY A 124 20.57 -2.82 13.45
C GLY A 124 20.39 -4.30 13.76
N LYS A 125 20.31 -4.68 15.06
CA LYS A 125 20.18 -6.08 15.46
C LYS A 125 18.75 -6.56 15.28
N SER A 126 18.54 -7.44 14.32
CA SER A 126 17.23 -8.03 14.00
C SER A 126 16.94 -9.29 14.79
N LYS A 127 15.67 -9.69 14.84
CA LYS A 127 15.19 -10.93 15.47
C LYS A 127 15.76 -12.20 14.81
N ASN A 128 16.10 -12.16 13.53
CA ASN A 128 16.66 -13.29 12.76
C ASN A 128 18.20 -13.27 12.68
N GLY A 129 18.86 -12.38 13.42
CA GLY A 129 20.32 -12.34 13.52
C GLY A 129 21.04 -11.48 12.47
N ILE A 130 20.34 -10.83 11.55
CA ILE A 130 20.94 -9.82 10.65
C ILE A 130 21.37 -8.63 11.52
N LEU A 131 22.52 -8.05 11.21
CA LEU A 131 23.13 -6.96 11.95
C LEU A 131 23.51 -5.80 11.05
N GLY A 132 23.56 -4.62 11.64
CA GLY A 132 24.15 -3.44 11.01
C GLY A 132 23.28 -2.82 9.93
N GLU A 133 23.93 -2.19 8.98
CA GLU A 133 23.30 -1.46 7.88
C GLU A 133 22.52 -2.39 6.94
N GLU A 134 22.98 -3.61 6.78
CA GLU A 134 22.31 -4.63 5.95
C GLU A 134 20.85 -4.84 6.35
N PHE A 135 20.54 -4.84 7.64
CA PHE A 135 19.17 -4.94 8.13
C PHE A 135 18.29 -3.81 7.59
N TYR A 136 18.75 -2.57 7.72
CA TYR A 136 17.98 -1.40 7.29
C TYR A 136 17.80 -1.36 5.78
N VAL A 137 18.88 -1.57 5.04
CA VAL A 137 18.87 -1.56 3.57
C VAL A 137 17.96 -2.65 3.02
N THR A 138 18.01 -3.85 3.59
CA THR A 138 17.19 -4.98 3.13
C THR A 138 15.71 -4.73 3.40
N ASN A 139 15.36 -4.34 4.63
CA ASN A 139 13.96 -4.10 4.99
C ASN A 139 13.40 -2.88 4.23
N GLU A 140 14.17 -1.80 4.08
CA GLU A 140 13.74 -0.63 3.32
C GLU A 140 13.48 -0.99 1.86
N LYS A 141 14.37 -1.77 1.25
CA LYS A 141 14.23 -2.21 -0.14
C LYS A 141 12.96 -3.05 -0.37
N ILE A 142 12.57 -3.87 0.61
CA ILE A 142 11.40 -4.75 0.50
C ILE A 142 10.11 -4.00 0.83
N VAL A 143 10.11 -3.17 1.89
CA VAL A 143 8.91 -2.57 2.46
C VAL A 143 8.55 -1.25 1.80
N ASN A 144 9.53 -0.46 1.34
CA ASN A 144 9.29 0.90 0.87
C ASN A 144 8.73 0.93 -0.55
N LEU A 145 7.44 1.21 -0.67
CA LEU A 145 6.74 1.33 -1.95
C LEU A 145 7.03 2.64 -2.69
N SER A 146 7.73 3.61 -2.08
CA SER A 146 8.19 4.81 -2.79
C SER A 146 9.29 4.50 -3.79
N ASN A 147 9.99 3.37 -3.62
CA ASN A 147 10.97 2.87 -4.59
C ASN A 147 10.67 1.40 -4.94
N PRO A 148 9.61 1.13 -5.69
CA PRO A 148 9.14 -0.23 -5.94
C PRO A 148 10.16 -1.02 -6.77
N LEU A 149 10.40 -2.27 -6.37
CA LEU A 149 11.24 -3.23 -7.09
C LEU A 149 10.46 -3.74 -8.32
N ILE A 150 10.63 -3.07 -9.43
CA ILE A 150 10.03 -3.45 -10.72
C ILE A 150 11.13 -3.50 -11.78
N THR A 151 11.09 -4.52 -12.63
CA THR A 151 12.02 -4.66 -13.77
C THR A 151 11.76 -3.57 -14.81
N ASP A 152 12.73 -3.30 -15.65
CA ASP A 152 12.58 -2.28 -16.70
C ASP A 152 11.49 -2.68 -17.69
N ASP A 153 11.41 -3.95 -18.09
CA ASP A 153 10.30 -4.49 -18.91
C ASP A 153 8.94 -4.25 -18.23
N GLY A 154 8.88 -4.43 -16.91
CA GLY A 154 7.66 -4.16 -16.12
C GLY A 154 7.28 -2.68 -16.11
N LYS A 155 8.27 -1.78 -16.09
CA LYS A 155 8.04 -0.32 -16.20
C LYS A 155 7.51 0.04 -17.58
N GLU A 156 8.16 -0.48 -18.65
CA GLU A 156 7.73 -0.24 -20.03
C GLU A 156 6.28 -0.69 -20.25
N LEU A 157 5.90 -1.87 -19.74
CA LEU A 157 4.54 -2.37 -19.83
C LEU A 157 3.52 -1.43 -19.13
N VAL A 158 3.84 -0.94 -17.95
CA VAL A 158 2.97 0.01 -17.23
C VAL A 158 2.90 1.35 -17.98
N ASP A 159 4.03 1.84 -18.50
CA ASP A 159 4.07 3.09 -19.27
C ASP A 159 3.23 2.99 -20.55
N GLN A 160 3.22 1.84 -21.23
CA GLN A 160 2.31 1.56 -22.35
C GLN A 160 0.84 1.60 -21.92
N ILE A 161 0.49 0.88 -20.84
CA ILE A 161 -0.89 0.85 -20.32
C ILE A 161 -1.41 2.25 -19.97
N ILE A 162 -0.56 3.12 -19.41
CA ILE A 162 -0.94 4.49 -19.05
C ILE A 162 -1.21 5.34 -20.29
N THR A 163 -0.45 5.11 -21.38
CA THR A 163 -0.58 5.88 -22.62
C THR A 163 -1.66 5.35 -23.57
N ASP A 164 -2.07 4.09 -23.39
CA ASP A 164 -3.08 3.46 -24.22
C ASP A 164 -4.45 4.09 -24.03
N THR A 165 -5.08 4.42 -25.14
CA THR A 165 -6.48 4.87 -25.14
C THR A 165 -7.39 3.69 -24.86
N ILE A 166 -8.18 3.79 -23.79
CA ILE A 166 -9.17 2.76 -23.47
C ILE A 166 -10.34 2.88 -24.46
N ASP A 167 -10.48 1.91 -25.37
CA ASP A 167 -11.65 1.82 -26.25
C ASP A 167 -12.85 1.25 -25.47
N PRO A 168 -13.92 2.03 -25.29
CA PRO A 168 -15.12 1.58 -24.59
C PRO A 168 -16.12 0.83 -25.48
N THR A 169 -15.88 0.68 -26.79
CA THR A 169 -16.90 0.23 -27.76
C THR A 169 -17.38 -1.19 -27.51
N ASP A 170 -16.50 -2.07 -26.99
CA ASP A 170 -16.80 -3.48 -26.72
C ASP A 170 -17.12 -3.79 -25.25
N ARG A 171 -17.42 -2.79 -24.45
CA ARG A 171 -17.79 -2.98 -23.04
C ARG A 171 -19.20 -3.55 -22.92
N GLY A 172 -19.30 -4.86 -22.90
CA GLY A 172 -20.56 -5.58 -22.69
C GLY A 172 -20.41 -6.73 -21.69
N TYR A 173 -21.50 -7.10 -21.02
CA TYR A 173 -21.48 -8.20 -20.05
C TYR A 173 -21.05 -9.53 -20.69
N LYS A 174 -21.37 -9.76 -21.97
CA LYS A 174 -20.96 -10.97 -22.71
C LYS A 174 -19.44 -11.07 -22.86
N ASN A 175 -18.77 -9.95 -23.15
CA ASN A 175 -17.33 -9.90 -23.26
C ASN A 175 -16.67 -10.07 -21.88
N LEU A 176 -17.23 -9.46 -20.83
CA LEU A 176 -16.75 -9.70 -19.47
C LEU A 176 -16.90 -11.17 -19.06
N MET A 177 -18.05 -11.79 -19.35
CA MET A 177 -18.25 -13.23 -19.11
C MET A 177 -17.20 -14.07 -19.85
N ARG A 178 -16.95 -13.79 -21.14
CA ARG A 178 -15.96 -14.50 -21.94
C ARG A 178 -14.57 -14.40 -21.32
N LEU A 179 -14.12 -13.18 -20.98
CA LEU A 179 -12.82 -12.96 -20.33
C LEU A 179 -12.70 -13.70 -19.01
N MET A 180 -13.70 -13.64 -18.14
CA MET A 180 -13.70 -14.36 -16.88
C MET A 180 -13.67 -15.89 -17.08
N MET A 181 -14.29 -16.38 -18.15
CA MET A 181 -14.23 -17.80 -18.52
C MET A 181 -12.84 -18.18 -19.02
N GLU A 182 -12.23 -17.37 -19.87
CA GLU A 182 -10.87 -17.55 -20.39
C GLU A 182 -9.84 -17.56 -19.25
N ASP A 183 -10.04 -16.72 -18.22
CA ASP A 183 -9.21 -16.68 -17.01
C ASP A 183 -9.46 -17.85 -16.04
N GLY A 184 -10.32 -18.81 -16.37
CA GLY A 184 -10.59 -19.99 -15.54
C GLY A 184 -11.41 -19.71 -14.29
N LEU A 185 -12.12 -18.60 -14.22
CA LEU A 185 -12.89 -18.16 -13.03
C LEU A 185 -14.26 -18.83 -12.89
N PHE A 186 -14.54 -19.92 -13.60
CA PHE A 186 -15.83 -20.62 -13.61
C PHE A 186 -16.45 -20.92 -12.24
N LYS A 187 -15.61 -21.24 -11.26
CA LYS A 187 -16.09 -21.57 -9.90
C LYS A 187 -16.72 -20.38 -9.17
N TYR A 188 -16.33 -19.17 -9.58
CA TYR A 188 -16.69 -17.91 -8.92
C TYR A 188 -17.72 -17.10 -9.69
N LEU A 189 -18.09 -17.56 -10.89
CA LEU A 189 -19.07 -16.88 -11.73
C LEU A 189 -20.50 -17.08 -11.23
N PRO A 190 -21.37 -16.08 -11.44
CA PRO A 190 -22.80 -16.25 -11.23
C PRO A 190 -23.36 -17.44 -12.05
N LYS A 191 -24.19 -18.28 -11.43
CA LYS A 191 -24.66 -19.52 -12.04
C LYS A 191 -25.95 -19.39 -12.84
N ASN A 192 -26.60 -18.23 -12.78
CA ASN A 192 -27.85 -17.95 -13.50
C ASN A 192 -27.92 -16.50 -13.93
N ASP A 193 -28.81 -16.21 -14.86
CA ASP A 193 -28.95 -14.88 -15.49
C ASP A 193 -29.31 -13.79 -14.47
N GLU A 194 -30.13 -14.07 -13.49
CA GLU A 194 -30.51 -13.11 -12.45
C GLU A 194 -29.29 -12.71 -11.59
N ALA A 195 -28.46 -13.66 -11.21
CA ALA A 195 -27.22 -13.39 -10.49
C ALA A 195 -26.22 -12.55 -11.32
N TRP A 196 -26.13 -12.82 -12.64
CA TRP A 196 -25.35 -12.00 -13.56
C TRP A 196 -25.88 -10.56 -13.67
N VAL A 197 -27.18 -10.38 -13.81
CA VAL A 197 -27.80 -9.05 -13.85
C VAL A 197 -27.52 -8.28 -12.57
N ASN A 198 -27.62 -8.93 -11.41
CA ASN A 198 -27.33 -8.32 -10.12
C ASN A 198 -25.83 -7.95 -9.98
N PHE A 199 -24.93 -8.82 -10.39
CA PHE A 199 -23.49 -8.59 -10.39
C PHE A 199 -23.09 -7.41 -11.31
N LEU A 200 -23.69 -7.33 -12.50
CA LEU A 200 -23.37 -6.33 -13.50
C LEU A 200 -24.13 -5.00 -13.32
N ARG A 201 -25.16 -4.95 -12.50
CA ARG A 201 -26.00 -3.75 -12.33
C ARG A 201 -25.22 -2.47 -12.01
N PRO A 202 -24.17 -2.44 -11.17
CA PRO A 202 -23.35 -1.25 -10.95
C PRO A 202 -22.68 -0.76 -12.23
N PHE A 203 -22.11 -1.67 -13.02
CA PHE A 203 -21.39 -1.35 -14.26
C PHE A 203 -22.33 -0.83 -15.35
N MET A 204 -23.55 -1.39 -15.45
CA MET A 204 -24.59 -0.92 -16.39
C MET A 204 -25.03 0.52 -16.08
N LYS A 205 -24.96 0.96 -14.83
CA LYS A 205 -25.27 2.34 -14.45
C LYS A 205 -24.17 3.31 -14.89
N LEU A 206 -22.91 2.89 -14.87
CA LEU A 206 -21.76 3.70 -15.31
C LEU A 206 -21.83 3.97 -16.83
N THR A 207 -22.03 2.95 -17.63
CA THR A 207 -22.15 3.07 -19.10
C THR A 207 -23.33 3.95 -19.55
N ARG A 208 -24.42 4.00 -18.78
CA ARG A 208 -25.57 4.90 -19.06
C ARG A 208 -25.28 6.37 -18.77
N LYS A 209 -24.39 6.68 -17.83
CA LYS A 209 -23.99 8.06 -17.53
C LYS A 209 -23.10 8.64 -18.63
N GLU A 210 -22.19 7.85 -19.17
CA GLU A 210 -21.31 8.28 -20.28
C GLU A 210 -22.12 8.64 -21.55
N LYS A 211 -23.10 7.83 -21.93
CA LYS A 211 -23.99 8.12 -23.07
C LYS A 211 -24.83 9.39 -22.91
N ARG A 212 -25.11 9.84 -21.69
CA ARG A 212 -25.83 11.10 -21.44
C ARG A 212 -24.93 12.34 -21.56
N ASN A 213 -23.63 12.20 -21.33
CA ASN A 213 -22.69 13.31 -21.45
C ASN A 213 -22.19 13.52 -22.88
N THR A 214 -22.13 12.48 -23.70
CA THR A 214 -21.75 12.58 -25.12
C THR A 214 -22.87 13.15 -26.01
N ASN A 215 -24.12 13.16 -25.56
CA ASN A 215 -25.26 13.75 -26.30
C ASN A 215 -25.57 15.20 -25.86
N LYS A 216 -24.67 15.87 -25.13
CA LYS A 216 -24.85 17.28 -24.70
C LYS A 216 -23.79 18.23 -25.27
N ASN A 217 -22.97 17.79 -26.22
CA ASN A 217 -22.06 18.65 -26.99
C ASN A 217 -22.56 18.84 -28.41
#